data_4ee176c5af3095207e9b9eff7cfdeceb
#
_entry.id   4ee176c5af3095207e9b9eff7cfdeceb
#
_cell.length_a   1.000
_cell.length_b   1.000
_cell.length_c   1.000
_cell.angle_alpha   90.00
_cell.angle_beta   90.00
_cell.angle_gamma   90.00
#
_symmetry.space_group_name_H-M   'P 1'
#
loop_
_entity.id
_entity.type
_entity.pdbx_description
1 polymer ?
#
loop_
_entity_poly.entity_id
_entity_poly.type
_entity_poly.pdbx_seq_one_letter_code
_entity_poly.pdbx_strand_id
1 'polypeptide(L)'
;MINGIYAASLSILNEDLELDYKKTTFHAEQLIDNGCHGVVFFGSTGQSQLISLGEKIQLINHLPNSKFKEKFIIGTGLNSLSDTIHLMKISKTLNFDKFLIMPPAYYSYGDEDVINFYSKLIKEVNECKIILYNFEKLSGYKFSKDCINKLVDKFPEQI
;
A
#
# COMPACT_ATOMS: atom_id res chain seq x y z
N MET A 1 -15.88 4.35 3.92
CA MET A 1 -15.66 4.33 2.45
C MET A 1 -14.63 5.39 2.10
N ILE A 2 -13.67 5.09 1.23
CA ILE A 2 -12.67 6.07 0.76
C ILE A 2 -13.35 6.90 -0.33
N ASN A 3 -13.52 8.20 -0.12
CA ASN A 3 -14.16 9.11 -1.06
C ASN A 3 -13.21 10.22 -1.47
N GLY A 4 -13.28 10.65 -2.72
CA GLY A 4 -12.52 11.78 -3.24
C GLY A 4 -11.34 11.39 -4.14
N ILE A 5 -10.43 12.32 -4.35
CA ILE A 5 -9.26 12.18 -5.21
C ILE A 5 -8.05 11.90 -4.33
N TYR A 6 -7.40 10.78 -4.56
CA TYR A 6 -6.16 10.39 -3.89
C TYR A 6 -5.00 10.41 -4.90
N ALA A 7 -3.95 11.13 -4.58
CA ALA A 7 -2.76 11.18 -5.41
C ALA A 7 -1.81 10.01 -5.08
N ALA A 8 -1.26 9.39 -6.11
CA ALA A 8 -0.14 8.47 -5.95
C ALA A 8 1.15 9.29 -5.77
N SER A 9 1.72 9.31 -4.56
CA SER A 9 2.92 10.09 -4.25
C SER A 9 4.15 9.54 -4.96
N LEU A 10 5.05 10.45 -5.33
CA LEU A 10 6.42 10.09 -5.65
C LEU A 10 7.17 9.65 -4.37
N SER A 11 8.16 8.79 -4.53
CA SER A 11 9.22 8.58 -3.56
C SER A 11 10.39 9.49 -3.94
N ILE A 12 10.66 10.49 -3.12
CA ILE A 12 11.76 11.45 -3.38
C ILE A 12 13.05 10.81 -2.89
N LEU A 13 14.04 10.70 -3.74
CA LEU A 13 15.34 10.14 -3.42
C LEU A 13 16.36 11.25 -3.16
N ASN A 14 17.33 10.98 -2.30
CA ASN A 14 18.52 11.81 -2.09
C ASN A 14 19.59 11.56 -3.19
N GLU A 15 20.75 12.19 -3.09
CA GLU A 15 21.86 12.06 -4.04
C GLU A 15 22.47 10.65 -4.04
N ASP A 16 22.32 9.89 -2.94
CA ASP A 16 22.76 8.51 -2.79
C ASP A 16 21.69 7.49 -3.26
N LEU A 17 20.62 7.97 -3.88
CA LEU A 17 19.46 7.18 -4.34
C LEU A 17 18.69 6.48 -3.21
N GLU A 18 18.81 6.95 -1.99
CA GLU A 18 18.02 6.49 -0.84
C GLU A 18 16.76 7.34 -0.66
N LEU A 19 15.73 6.78 -0.06
CA LEU A 19 14.47 7.48 0.19
C LEU A 19 14.65 8.64 1.18
N ASP A 20 14.47 9.87 0.70
CA ASP A 20 14.33 11.04 1.57
C ASP A 20 12.91 11.09 2.14
N TYR A 21 12.72 10.47 3.30
CA TYR A 21 11.41 10.37 3.93
C TYR A 21 10.82 11.74 4.31
N LYS A 22 11.66 12.74 4.60
CA LYS A 22 11.19 14.11 4.94
C LYS A 22 10.65 14.81 3.71
N LYS A 23 11.40 14.79 2.60
CA LYS A 23 10.94 15.38 1.33
C LYS A 23 9.75 14.64 0.75
N THR A 24 9.71 13.31 0.89
CA THR A 24 8.57 12.49 0.46
C THR A 24 7.31 12.85 1.26
N THR A 25 7.41 13.01 2.57
CA THR A 25 6.29 13.46 3.41
C THR A 25 5.84 14.86 3.04
N PHE A 26 6.78 15.80 2.89
CA PHE A 26 6.48 17.17 2.46
C PHE A 26 5.76 17.21 1.10
N HIS A 27 6.23 16.44 0.12
CA HIS A 27 5.56 16.31 -1.18
C HIS A 27 4.11 15.81 -1.02
N ALA A 28 3.88 14.81 -0.19
CA ALA A 28 2.54 14.30 0.07
C ALA A 28 1.63 15.36 0.73
N GLU A 29 2.16 16.14 1.65
CA GLU A 29 1.44 17.26 2.29
C GLU A 29 1.07 18.33 1.27
N GLN A 30 1.98 18.69 0.36
CA GLN A 30 1.71 19.65 -0.72
C GLN A 30 0.58 19.17 -1.64
N LEU A 31 0.51 17.89 -1.97
CA LEU A 31 -0.59 17.33 -2.77
C LEU A 31 -1.96 17.53 -2.08
N ILE A 32 -2.02 17.37 -0.75
CA ILE A 32 -3.24 17.58 0.02
C ILE A 32 -3.58 19.07 0.15
N ASP A 33 -2.60 19.92 0.43
CA ASP A 33 -2.78 21.38 0.49
C ASP A 33 -3.25 21.95 -0.87
N ASN A 34 -2.89 21.30 -1.98
CA ASN A 34 -3.33 21.64 -3.34
C ASN A 34 -4.65 20.96 -3.78
N GLY A 35 -5.41 20.38 -2.83
CA GLY A 35 -6.79 19.95 -3.06
C GLY A 35 -7.01 18.43 -3.18
N CYS A 36 -5.98 17.60 -3.06
CA CYS A 36 -6.19 16.16 -2.97
C CYS A 36 -6.84 15.80 -1.63
N HIS A 37 -7.75 14.84 -1.66
CA HIS A 37 -8.41 14.33 -0.45
C HIS A 37 -7.49 13.47 0.41
N GLY A 38 -6.50 12.84 -0.22
CA GLY A 38 -5.48 12.06 0.45
C GLY A 38 -4.37 11.63 -0.50
N VAL A 39 -3.45 10.85 0.02
CA VAL A 39 -2.25 10.40 -0.69
C VAL A 39 -2.03 8.92 -0.46
N VAL A 40 -1.60 8.22 -1.51
CA VAL A 40 -1.16 6.82 -1.45
C VAL A 40 0.36 6.79 -1.64
N PHE A 41 1.07 6.32 -0.63
CA PHE A 41 2.51 6.05 -0.71
C PHE A 41 2.77 4.69 -1.38
N PHE A 42 3.95 4.52 -1.92
CA PHE A 42 4.44 3.25 -2.45
C PHE A 42 3.52 2.56 -3.48
N GLY A 43 2.81 3.36 -4.28
CA GLY A 43 2.22 2.87 -5.53
C GLY A 43 3.28 2.75 -6.64
N SER A 44 2.86 2.47 -7.86
CA SER A 44 3.76 2.39 -9.04
C SER A 44 4.45 3.73 -9.35
N THR A 45 3.75 4.84 -9.18
CA THR A 45 4.30 6.20 -9.33
C THR A 45 5.44 6.45 -8.33
N GLY A 46 5.32 5.94 -7.10
CA GLY A 46 6.34 6.00 -6.07
C GLY A 46 7.42 4.91 -6.20
N GLN A 47 7.49 4.21 -7.33
CA GLN A 47 8.51 3.20 -7.62
C GLN A 47 8.72 2.17 -6.50
N SER A 48 7.62 1.74 -5.88
CA SER A 48 7.64 0.98 -4.63
C SER A 48 8.50 -0.29 -4.65
N GLN A 49 8.65 -0.93 -5.80
CA GLN A 49 9.50 -2.12 -5.94
C GLN A 49 11.00 -1.83 -5.78
N LEU A 50 11.42 -0.57 -5.94
CA LEU A 50 12.80 -0.11 -5.81
C LEU A 50 13.11 0.43 -4.41
N ILE A 51 12.10 0.66 -3.59
CA ILE A 51 12.26 1.13 -2.20
C ILE A 51 12.33 -0.08 -1.28
N SER A 52 13.40 -0.18 -0.52
CA SER A 52 13.61 -1.29 0.42
C SER A 52 12.57 -1.29 1.55
N LEU A 53 12.38 -2.44 2.19
CA LEU A 53 11.51 -2.55 3.36
C LEU A 53 11.95 -1.61 4.49
N GLY A 54 13.27 -1.48 4.71
CA GLY A 54 13.82 -0.58 5.74
C GLY A 54 13.46 0.88 5.48
N GLU A 55 13.61 1.36 4.25
CA GLU A 55 13.24 2.73 3.87
C GLU A 55 11.72 2.98 3.98
N LYS A 56 10.90 2.00 3.58
CA LYS A 56 9.45 2.07 3.79
C LYS A 56 9.10 2.24 5.27
N ILE A 57 9.73 1.46 6.15
CA ILE A 57 9.53 1.54 7.59
C ILE A 57 9.99 2.90 8.12
N GLN A 58 11.12 3.45 7.64
CA GLN A 58 11.57 4.79 8.05
C GLN A 58 10.55 5.87 7.69
N LEU A 59 10.01 5.85 6.47
CA LEU A 59 8.94 6.79 6.10
C LEU A 59 7.72 6.61 6.99
N ILE A 60 7.21 5.38 7.17
CA ILE A 60 6.02 5.11 7.96
C ILE A 60 6.18 5.58 9.42
N ASN A 61 7.36 5.40 10.01
CA ASN A 61 7.66 5.91 11.36
C ASN A 61 7.67 7.45 11.43
N HIS A 62 7.92 8.13 10.32
CA HIS A 62 7.92 9.59 10.25
C HIS A 62 6.51 10.18 10.05
N LEU A 63 5.63 9.49 9.31
CA LEU A 63 4.30 9.96 8.92
C LEU A 63 3.38 10.39 10.08
N PRO A 64 3.45 9.83 11.32
CA PRO A 64 2.63 10.28 12.43
C PRO A 64 2.83 11.76 12.82
N ASN A 65 3.96 12.37 12.43
CA ASN A 65 4.24 13.79 12.67
C ASN A 65 3.47 14.72 11.72
N SER A 66 2.88 14.19 10.66
CA SER A 66 2.09 14.98 9.71
C SER A 66 0.72 15.32 10.26
N LYS A 67 0.27 16.57 10.06
CA LYS A 67 -1.11 17.00 10.32
C LYS A 67 -2.15 16.26 9.45
N PHE A 68 -1.71 15.62 8.38
CA PHE A 68 -2.55 14.90 7.41
C PHE A 68 -2.52 13.38 7.54
N LYS A 69 -1.97 12.83 8.61
CA LYS A 69 -1.77 11.39 8.80
C LYS A 69 -3.01 10.54 8.49
N GLU A 70 -4.21 11.02 8.83
CA GLU A 70 -5.49 10.32 8.59
C GLU A 70 -5.87 10.21 7.10
N LYS A 71 -5.22 11.01 6.24
CA LYS A 71 -5.44 11.04 4.79
C LYS A 71 -4.45 10.16 4.03
N PHE A 72 -3.59 9.44 4.72
CA PHE A 72 -2.57 8.59 4.10
C PHE A 72 -3.04 7.15 3.95
N ILE A 73 -2.71 6.57 2.80
CA ILE A 73 -2.89 5.16 2.49
C ILE A 73 -1.49 4.59 2.22
N ILE A 74 -1.20 3.45 2.79
CA ILE A 74 0.10 2.80 2.63
C ILE A 74 0.01 1.73 1.54
N GLY A 75 0.71 1.95 0.43
CA GLY A 75 0.97 0.89 -0.54
C GLY A 75 2.07 -0.03 0.00
N THR A 76 1.96 -1.32 -0.21
CA THR A 76 3.00 -2.25 0.25
C THR A 76 4.09 -2.43 -0.81
N GLY A 77 3.69 -2.71 -2.06
CA GLY A 77 4.61 -2.87 -3.18
C GLY A 77 5.71 -3.90 -2.93
N LEU A 78 5.41 -4.97 -2.18
CA LEU A 78 6.35 -6.02 -1.79
C LEU A 78 5.87 -7.36 -2.35
N ASN A 79 6.84 -8.19 -2.81
CA ASN A 79 6.56 -9.54 -3.30
C ASN A 79 6.58 -10.58 -2.16
N SER A 80 7.36 -10.33 -1.12
CA SER A 80 7.44 -11.20 0.04
C SER A 80 6.18 -11.05 0.91
N LEU A 81 5.48 -12.17 1.14
CA LEU A 81 4.31 -12.20 2.02
C LEU A 81 4.68 -11.80 3.46
N SER A 82 5.80 -12.29 3.97
CA SER A 82 6.28 -11.99 5.33
C SER A 82 6.61 -10.51 5.49
N ASP A 83 7.26 -9.90 4.50
CA ASP A 83 7.61 -8.48 4.54
C ASP A 83 6.37 -7.59 4.41
N THR A 84 5.40 -8.01 3.59
CA THR A 84 4.10 -7.33 3.48
C THR A 84 3.38 -7.34 4.83
N ILE A 85 3.28 -8.50 5.48
CA ILE A 85 2.68 -8.63 6.82
C ILE A 85 3.44 -7.77 7.84
N HIS A 86 4.77 -7.79 7.81
CA HIS A 86 5.60 -7.01 8.72
C HIS A 86 5.36 -5.50 8.57
N LEU A 87 5.38 -5.01 7.33
CA LEU A 87 5.10 -3.60 7.01
C LEU A 87 3.69 -3.19 7.48
N MET A 88 2.68 -4.02 7.21
CA MET A 88 1.31 -3.76 7.64
C MET A 88 1.19 -3.74 9.17
N LYS A 89 1.84 -4.67 9.88
CA LYS A 89 1.83 -4.70 11.36
C LYS A 89 2.46 -3.44 11.96
N ILE A 90 3.62 -3.00 11.45
CA ILE A 90 4.25 -1.73 11.88
C ILE A 90 3.31 -0.55 11.60
N SER A 91 2.75 -0.47 10.40
CA SER A 91 1.80 0.59 10.04
C SER A 91 0.63 0.67 11.02
N LYS A 92 0.07 -0.49 11.39
CA LYS A 92 -1.04 -0.58 12.36
C LYS A 92 -0.66 -0.04 13.74
N THR A 93 0.56 -0.28 14.24
CA THR A 93 1.00 0.29 15.54
C THR A 93 1.04 1.82 15.54
N LEU A 94 1.08 2.42 14.35
CA LEU A 94 1.10 3.87 14.13
C LEU A 94 -0.26 4.42 13.67
N ASN A 95 -1.32 3.62 13.76
CA ASN A 95 -2.69 3.92 13.37
C ASN A 95 -2.92 4.12 11.87
N PHE A 96 -2.09 3.50 11.02
CA PHE A 96 -2.36 3.39 9.59
C PHE A 96 -3.01 2.03 9.30
N ASP A 97 -4.26 2.04 8.91
CA ASP A 97 -5.10 0.85 8.71
C ASP A 97 -5.54 0.64 7.25
N LYS A 98 -5.21 1.57 6.35
CA LYS A 98 -5.60 1.54 4.93
C LYS A 98 -4.40 1.18 4.07
N PHE A 99 -4.54 0.11 3.29
CA PHE A 99 -3.45 -0.44 2.47
C PHE A 99 -3.85 -0.58 1.01
N LEU A 100 -2.97 -0.15 0.09
CA LEU A 100 -3.06 -0.48 -1.32
C LEU A 100 -2.13 -1.67 -1.59
N ILE A 101 -2.70 -2.82 -1.97
CA ILE A 101 -1.94 -4.06 -2.11
C ILE A 101 -2.13 -4.65 -3.51
N MET A 102 -1.03 -4.89 -4.19
CA MET A 102 -0.95 -5.62 -5.45
C MET A 102 -0.62 -7.09 -5.15
N PRO A 103 -1.16 -8.06 -5.91
CA PRO A 103 -0.65 -9.43 -5.86
C PRO A 103 0.86 -9.46 -6.09
N PRO A 104 1.59 -10.44 -5.52
CA PRO A 104 3.02 -10.56 -5.77
C PRO A 104 3.33 -10.64 -7.26
N ALA A 105 4.39 -9.97 -7.68
CA ALA A 105 4.85 -9.97 -9.07
C ALA A 105 5.86 -11.09 -9.35
N TYR A 106 6.30 -11.20 -10.60
CA TYR A 106 7.36 -12.07 -11.12
C TYR A 106 6.91 -13.49 -11.49
N TYR A 107 6.09 -14.15 -10.67
CA TYR A 107 5.56 -15.48 -10.97
C TYR A 107 4.13 -15.41 -11.48
N SER A 108 3.67 -16.45 -12.17
CA SER A 108 2.28 -16.56 -12.59
C SER A 108 1.43 -17.14 -11.47
N TYR A 109 0.29 -16.50 -11.21
CA TYR A 109 -0.66 -16.89 -10.16
C TYR A 109 -2.04 -17.13 -10.75
N GLY A 110 -2.77 -18.11 -10.18
CA GLY A 110 -4.19 -18.28 -10.38
C GLY A 110 -5.03 -17.56 -9.31
N ASP A 111 -6.34 -17.51 -9.52
CA ASP A 111 -7.25 -16.86 -8.58
C ASP A 111 -7.14 -17.41 -7.15
N GLU A 112 -7.00 -18.73 -6.99
CA GLU A 112 -6.88 -19.36 -5.67
C GLU A 112 -5.58 -18.93 -4.94
N ASP A 113 -4.47 -18.77 -5.66
CA ASP A 113 -3.22 -18.29 -5.08
C ASP A 113 -3.37 -16.87 -4.54
N VAL A 114 -4.04 -16.01 -5.32
CA VAL A 114 -4.30 -14.61 -4.96
C VAL A 114 -5.28 -14.53 -3.78
N ILE A 115 -6.36 -15.33 -3.79
CA ILE A 115 -7.30 -15.41 -2.67
C ILE A 115 -6.58 -15.87 -1.39
N ASN A 116 -5.69 -16.86 -1.49
CA ASN A 116 -4.91 -17.35 -0.35
C ASN A 116 -3.93 -16.29 0.16
N PHE A 117 -3.28 -15.54 -0.72
CA PHE A 117 -2.40 -14.43 -0.36
C PHE A 117 -3.14 -13.38 0.46
N TYR A 118 -4.26 -12.82 -0.04
CA TYR A 118 -5.05 -11.82 0.69
C TYR A 118 -5.67 -12.39 1.96
N SER A 119 -6.14 -13.64 1.93
CA SER A 119 -6.67 -14.31 3.13
C SER A 119 -5.63 -14.40 4.24
N LYS A 120 -4.37 -14.68 3.88
CA LYS A 120 -3.27 -14.75 4.86
C LYS A 120 -2.94 -13.36 5.42
N LEU A 121 -2.89 -12.33 4.58
CA LEU A 121 -2.68 -10.95 5.03
C LEU A 121 -3.73 -10.53 6.05
N ILE A 122 -5.01 -10.72 5.72
CA ILE A 122 -6.14 -10.31 6.57
C ILE A 122 -6.15 -11.07 7.90
N LYS A 123 -5.82 -12.36 7.89
CA LYS A 123 -5.72 -13.16 9.12
C LYS A 123 -4.59 -12.70 10.04
N GLU A 124 -3.47 -12.28 9.46
CA GLU A 124 -2.28 -11.85 10.23
C GLU A 124 -2.36 -10.40 10.69
N VAL A 125 -3.14 -9.56 9.97
CA VAL A 125 -3.27 -8.13 10.25
C VAL A 125 -4.75 -7.80 10.39
N ASN A 126 -5.26 -7.99 11.61
CA ASN A 126 -6.66 -7.71 11.93
C ASN A 126 -7.01 -6.23 11.78
N GLU A 127 -8.30 -5.95 11.51
CA GLU A 127 -8.84 -4.58 11.44
C GLU A 127 -8.12 -3.68 10.43
N CYS A 128 -7.73 -4.22 9.28
CA CYS A 128 -7.20 -3.46 8.17
C CYS A 128 -8.25 -3.25 7.07
N LYS A 129 -8.05 -2.23 6.24
CA LYS A 129 -8.81 -2.01 5.00
C LYS A 129 -7.87 -2.17 3.83
N ILE A 130 -8.20 -3.04 2.90
CA ILE A 130 -7.36 -3.35 1.74
C ILE A 130 -8.04 -2.87 0.46
N ILE A 131 -7.32 -2.08 -0.31
CA ILE A 131 -7.67 -1.72 -1.67
C ILE A 131 -6.94 -2.70 -2.59
N LEU A 132 -7.70 -3.50 -3.33
CA LEU A 132 -7.14 -4.42 -4.32
C LEU A 132 -6.53 -3.63 -5.47
N TYR A 133 -5.23 -3.77 -5.69
CA TYR A 133 -4.53 -3.05 -6.73
C TYR A 133 -4.43 -3.92 -8.00
N ASN A 134 -5.34 -3.69 -8.94
CA ASN A 134 -5.36 -4.40 -10.22
C ASN A 134 -4.48 -3.70 -11.24
N PHE A 135 -3.22 -4.12 -11.34
CA PHE A 135 -2.28 -3.63 -12.33
C PHE A 135 -1.53 -4.78 -12.99
N GLU A 136 -2.19 -5.40 -13.96
CA GLU A 136 -1.72 -6.60 -14.67
C GLU A 136 -0.28 -6.48 -15.21
N LYS A 137 0.06 -5.31 -15.79
CA LYS A 137 1.40 -5.09 -16.37
C LYS A 137 2.54 -5.18 -15.35
N LEU A 138 2.27 -4.92 -14.07
CA LEU A 138 3.27 -4.97 -13.01
C LEU A 138 3.23 -6.27 -12.23
N SER A 139 2.04 -6.79 -11.95
CA SER A 139 1.88 -8.02 -11.16
C SER A 139 1.94 -9.30 -11.99
N GLY A 140 1.69 -9.22 -13.30
CA GLY A 140 1.49 -10.40 -14.14
C GLY A 140 0.14 -11.09 -13.90
N TYR A 141 -0.72 -10.53 -13.06
CA TYR A 141 -2.03 -11.08 -12.72
C TYR A 141 -3.13 -10.03 -12.91
N LYS A 142 -4.23 -10.43 -13.53
CA LYS A 142 -5.46 -9.64 -13.68
C LYS A 142 -6.56 -10.25 -12.84
N PHE A 143 -7.11 -9.49 -11.93
CA PHE A 143 -8.24 -9.94 -11.12
C PHE A 143 -9.43 -10.35 -12.00
N SER A 144 -9.89 -11.58 -11.86
CA SER A 144 -11.17 -12.02 -12.38
C SER A 144 -12.33 -11.49 -11.53
N LYS A 145 -13.53 -11.43 -12.08
CA LYS A 145 -14.72 -11.08 -11.31
C LYS A 145 -14.97 -12.07 -10.17
N ASP A 146 -14.73 -13.35 -10.43
CA ASP A 146 -14.93 -14.41 -9.44
C ASP A 146 -13.94 -14.29 -8.28
N CYS A 147 -12.68 -13.95 -8.54
CA CYS A 147 -11.69 -13.69 -7.50
C CYS A 147 -12.13 -12.50 -6.62
N ILE A 148 -12.53 -11.38 -7.23
CA ILE A 148 -13.02 -10.21 -6.49
C ILE A 148 -14.23 -10.56 -5.63
N ASN A 149 -15.25 -11.21 -6.21
CA ASN A 149 -16.46 -11.59 -5.49
C ASN A 149 -16.13 -12.49 -4.28
N LYS A 150 -15.31 -13.53 -4.49
CA LYS A 150 -14.90 -14.43 -3.40
C LYS A 150 -14.16 -13.68 -2.28
N LEU A 151 -13.33 -12.70 -2.62
CA LEU A 151 -12.62 -11.90 -1.61
C LEU A 151 -13.57 -10.99 -0.85
N VAL A 152 -14.47 -10.28 -1.54
CA VAL A 152 -15.48 -9.39 -0.92
C VAL A 152 -16.44 -10.19 -0.04
N ASP A 153 -16.96 -11.34 -0.53
CA ASP A 153 -17.88 -12.19 0.24
C ASP A 153 -17.20 -12.75 1.51
N LYS A 154 -15.92 -13.07 1.42
CA LYS A 154 -15.15 -13.64 2.54
C LYS A 154 -14.70 -12.61 3.55
N PHE A 155 -14.44 -11.37 3.11
CA PHE A 155 -13.86 -10.29 3.91
C PHE A 155 -14.55 -8.93 3.66
N PRO A 156 -15.89 -8.85 3.86
CA PRO A 156 -16.67 -7.66 3.50
C PRO A 156 -16.29 -6.40 4.28
N GLU A 157 -15.65 -6.57 5.43
CA GLU A 157 -15.20 -5.45 6.26
C GLU A 157 -13.80 -4.95 5.89
N GLN A 158 -12.99 -5.78 5.22
CA GLN A 158 -11.59 -5.49 4.92
C GLN A 158 -11.36 -5.07 3.46
N ILE A 159 -12.21 -5.50 2.53
CA ILE A 159 -12.08 -5.26 1.09
C ILE A 159 -13.19 -4.38 0.55
#